data_ebae594257adb63c779766c084c1410a
#
_entry.id   ebae594257adb63c779766c084c1410a
#
_cell.length_a   1.000
_cell.length_b   1.000
_cell.length_c   1.000
_cell.angle_alpha   90.00
_cell.angle_beta   90.00
_cell.angle_gamma   90.00
#
_symmetry.space_group_name_H-M   'P 1'
#
loop_
_entity.id
_entity.type
_entity.pdbx_description
1 polymer ?
#
loop_
_entity_poly.entity_id
_entity_poly.type
_entity_poly.pdbx_seq_one_letter_code
_entity_poly.pdbx_strand_id
1 'polypeptide(L)'
;MSDQKESYFLTPVSKQSFSEYFCKKVVGPEYDGLLKLLQQIKKPVQLMVDDETSATHHYHTSVVMQFDPQQKQILLEPSDENKFNELIVEHGLILLTQLDEGMIQIAVEQVELRDEGVHCQLPDSYLLVQHRQSHRTKTHGDLKFDSLSLREMGVREIIVEDLSDLGLGLKLTGKSLYMPPKGTQLYDGQLTLPLFGNITIDVKIMGGKRYQGSDGREGMVVGVTFVRLSSGTRALLQRYIFRRDLEDRGRLDELENLDH
;
A
#
# COMPACT_ATOMS: atom_id res chain seq x y z
N MET A 1 27.49 -12.13 5.54
CA MET A 1 26.75 -10.87 5.79
C MET A 1 25.33 -11.17 5.39
N SER A 2 24.47 -11.43 6.35
CA SER A 2 23.07 -11.78 6.14
C SER A 2 22.30 -10.52 5.82
N ASP A 3 21.73 -10.46 4.60
CA ASP A 3 20.72 -9.49 4.24
C ASP A 3 19.52 -9.63 5.20
N GLN A 4 19.47 -8.80 6.23
CA GLN A 4 18.24 -8.56 6.95
C GLN A 4 17.33 -7.75 6.01
N LYS A 5 16.57 -8.48 5.17
CA LYS A 5 15.34 -7.92 4.62
C LYS A 5 14.45 -7.58 5.81
N GLU A 6 14.35 -6.29 6.13
CA GLU A 6 13.28 -5.81 7.02
C GLU A 6 11.95 -6.29 6.42
N SER A 7 11.43 -7.36 6.96
CA SER A 7 10.09 -7.84 6.61
C SER A 7 9.10 -6.86 7.23
N TYR A 8 8.50 -6.02 6.39
CA TYR A 8 7.39 -5.18 6.82
C TYR A 8 6.18 -6.08 7.09
N PHE A 9 5.91 -6.33 8.35
CA PHE A 9 4.71 -7.05 8.74
C PHE A 9 3.49 -6.15 8.53
N LEU A 10 2.49 -6.68 7.82
CA LEU A 10 1.19 -6.06 7.72
C LEU A 10 0.52 -6.15 9.09
N THR A 11 -0.07 -5.07 9.56
CA THR A 11 -0.77 -5.05 10.83
C THR A 11 -2.28 -5.13 10.56
N PRO A 12 -3.00 -6.11 11.13
CA PRO A 12 -4.43 -6.21 10.95
C PRO A 12 -5.15 -5.02 11.58
N VAL A 13 -6.30 -4.68 11.03
CA VAL A 13 -7.17 -3.64 11.59
C VAL A 13 -8.11 -4.29 12.58
N SER A 14 -8.08 -3.83 13.81
CA SER A 14 -9.04 -4.25 14.84
C SER A 14 -10.43 -3.63 14.57
N LYS A 15 -11.49 -4.26 15.08
CA LYS A 15 -12.86 -3.72 14.97
C LYS A 15 -12.98 -2.31 15.57
N GLN A 16 -12.14 -1.97 16.56
CA GLN A 16 -12.13 -0.65 17.20
C GLN A 16 -11.54 0.44 16.28
N SER A 17 -10.65 0.07 15.35
CA SER A 17 -9.99 1.00 14.44
C SER A 17 -10.73 1.17 13.10
N PHE A 18 -11.87 0.50 12.88
CA PHE A 18 -12.60 0.57 11.60
C PHE A 18 -13.03 1.99 11.20
N SER A 19 -13.23 2.88 12.18
CA SER A 19 -13.57 4.28 11.90
C SER A 19 -12.42 5.10 11.34
N GLU A 20 -11.18 4.63 11.52
CA GLU A 20 -9.97 5.30 11.02
C GLU A 20 -9.60 4.89 9.60
N TYR A 21 -10.18 3.78 9.10
CA TYR A 21 -9.89 3.20 7.80
C TYR A 21 -11.17 2.99 6.99
N PHE A 22 -11.06 3.13 5.67
CA PHE A 22 -12.13 2.69 4.78
C PHE A 22 -12.07 1.17 4.67
N CYS A 23 -12.98 0.48 5.37
CA CYS A 23 -13.09 -0.97 5.30
C CYS A 23 -14.32 -1.37 4.49
N LYS A 24 -14.12 -2.13 3.41
CA LYS A 24 -15.18 -2.72 2.60
C LYS A 24 -15.23 -4.22 2.87
N LYS A 25 -16.40 -4.73 3.23
CA LYS A 25 -16.64 -6.17 3.26
C LYS A 25 -16.90 -6.66 1.84
N VAL A 26 -16.11 -7.63 1.37
CA VAL A 26 -16.18 -8.19 0.02
C VAL A 26 -16.71 -9.62 0.09
N VAL A 27 -17.63 -9.96 -0.79
CA VAL A 27 -18.33 -11.25 -0.83
C VAL A 27 -18.49 -11.76 -2.25
N GLY A 28 -18.80 -13.05 -2.40
CA GLY A 28 -19.20 -13.66 -3.67
C GLY A 28 -18.10 -13.73 -4.74
N PRO A 29 -18.41 -13.52 -6.03
CA PRO A 29 -17.46 -13.77 -7.13
C PRO A 29 -16.18 -12.95 -7.07
N GLU A 30 -16.23 -11.73 -6.50
CA GLU A 30 -15.06 -10.87 -6.30
C GLU A 30 -14.07 -11.52 -5.30
N TYR A 31 -14.61 -12.16 -4.26
CA TYR A 31 -13.83 -12.92 -3.28
C TYR A 31 -13.12 -14.14 -3.92
N ASP A 32 -13.86 -14.94 -4.68
CA ASP A 32 -13.31 -16.11 -5.35
C ASP A 32 -12.27 -15.72 -6.40
N GLY A 33 -12.50 -14.63 -7.11
CA GLY A 33 -11.56 -14.06 -8.08
C GLY A 33 -10.22 -13.69 -7.45
N LEU A 34 -10.24 -13.08 -6.26
CA LEU A 34 -9.04 -12.76 -5.50
C LEU A 34 -8.23 -14.00 -5.15
N LEU A 35 -8.87 -15.02 -4.57
CA LEU A 35 -8.17 -16.21 -4.12
C LEU A 35 -7.55 -17.00 -5.28
N LYS A 36 -8.25 -17.09 -6.42
CA LYS A 36 -7.69 -17.64 -7.66
C LYS A 36 -6.47 -16.85 -8.13
N LEU A 37 -6.53 -15.52 -8.07
CA LEU A 37 -5.38 -14.68 -8.42
C LEU A 37 -4.19 -14.96 -7.50
N LEU A 38 -4.38 -14.96 -6.18
CA LEU A 38 -3.31 -15.23 -5.21
C LEU A 38 -2.64 -16.59 -5.45
N GLN A 39 -3.44 -17.62 -5.76
CA GLN A 39 -2.94 -18.95 -6.12
C GLN A 39 -2.12 -18.90 -7.42
N GLN A 40 -2.64 -18.27 -8.49
CA GLN A 40 -2.01 -18.25 -9.81
C GLN A 40 -0.66 -17.54 -9.81
N ILE A 41 -0.59 -16.37 -9.15
CA ILE A 41 0.64 -15.56 -9.10
C ILE A 41 1.58 -15.98 -7.97
N LYS A 42 1.20 -16.95 -7.14
CA LYS A 42 1.93 -17.38 -5.93
C LYS A 42 2.39 -16.19 -5.09
N LYS A 43 1.50 -15.20 -4.93
CA LYS A 43 1.81 -14.01 -4.15
C LYS A 43 2.00 -14.37 -2.69
N PRO A 44 3.10 -13.93 -2.06
CA PRO A 44 3.28 -14.13 -0.62
C PRO A 44 2.12 -13.52 0.16
N VAL A 45 1.59 -14.30 1.09
CA VAL A 45 0.60 -13.88 2.07
C VAL A 45 1.22 -13.96 3.45
N GLN A 46 0.86 -13.05 4.32
CA GLN A 46 1.31 -13.05 5.70
C GLN A 46 0.23 -13.71 6.55
N LEU A 47 0.62 -14.68 7.34
CA LEU A 47 -0.22 -15.31 8.35
C LEU A 47 0.09 -14.69 9.69
N MET A 48 -0.91 -14.32 10.45
CA MET A 48 -0.78 -13.82 11.80
C MET A 48 -1.67 -14.63 12.74
N VAL A 49 -1.13 -14.96 13.90
CA VAL A 49 -1.88 -15.55 15.02
C VAL A 49 -1.83 -14.59 16.19
N ASP A 50 -2.99 -14.37 16.78
CA ASP A 50 -3.14 -13.65 18.04
C ASP A 50 -3.00 -14.65 19.18
N ASP A 51 -1.92 -14.60 19.92
CA ASP A 51 -1.80 -15.36 21.16
C ASP A 51 -2.33 -14.48 22.33
N GLU A 52 -3.61 -14.65 22.62
CA GLU A 52 -4.28 -13.91 23.69
C GLU A 52 -3.64 -14.15 25.06
N THR A 53 -2.93 -15.27 25.24
CA THR A 53 -2.32 -15.64 26.53
C THR A 53 -1.03 -14.88 26.79
N SER A 54 -0.28 -14.53 25.76
CA SER A 54 1.02 -13.82 25.85
C SER A 54 0.93 -12.36 25.39
N ALA A 55 -0.23 -11.89 24.91
CA ALA A 55 -0.42 -10.60 24.26
C ALA A 55 0.62 -10.34 23.15
N THR A 56 1.05 -11.39 22.46
CA THR A 56 2.03 -11.34 21.37
C THR A 56 1.40 -11.76 20.06
N HIS A 57 1.85 -11.13 18.97
CA HIS A 57 1.48 -11.54 17.62
C HIS A 57 2.61 -12.36 17.01
N HIS A 58 2.28 -13.53 16.49
CA HIS A 58 3.20 -14.36 15.73
C HIS A 58 2.91 -14.22 14.24
N TYR A 59 3.96 -14.14 13.43
CA TYR A 59 3.85 -13.91 11.99
C TYR A 59 4.65 -14.95 11.20
N HIS A 60 4.09 -15.39 10.09
CA HIS A 60 4.76 -16.24 9.12
C HIS A 60 4.38 -15.80 7.70
N THR A 61 5.30 -15.97 6.74
CA THR A 61 5.03 -15.71 5.32
C THR A 61 4.79 -17.03 4.62
N SER A 62 3.64 -17.16 3.96
CA SER A 62 3.20 -18.34 3.25
C SER A 62 2.74 -18.00 1.83
N VAL A 63 2.32 -19.00 1.06
CA VAL A 63 1.69 -18.84 -0.25
C VAL A 63 0.43 -19.68 -0.33
N VAL A 64 -0.55 -19.24 -1.13
CA VAL A 64 -1.73 -20.03 -1.46
C VAL A 64 -1.34 -21.10 -2.48
N MET A 65 -1.29 -22.35 -2.06
CA MET A 65 -0.93 -23.49 -2.92
C MET A 65 -2.12 -23.94 -3.75
N GLN A 66 -3.29 -24.02 -3.12
CA GLN A 66 -4.53 -24.45 -3.77
C GLN A 66 -5.73 -23.67 -3.23
N PHE A 67 -6.73 -23.45 -4.07
CA PHE A 67 -8.03 -22.90 -3.70
C PHE A 67 -9.15 -23.73 -4.32
N ASP A 68 -10.07 -24.21 -3.47
CA ASP A 68 -11.32 -24.87 -3.86
C ASP A 68 -12.50 -23.91 -3.64
N PRO A 69 -13.07 -23.32 -4.71
CA PRO A 69 -14.18 -22.38 -4.58
C PRO A 69 -15.50 -23.05 -4.18
N GLN A 70 -15.65 -24.36 -4.41
CA GLN A 70 -16.89 -25.08 -4.06
C GLN A 70 -16.97 -25.37 -2.57
N GLN A 71 -15.83 -25.77 -2.00
CA GLN A 71 -15.71 -26.05 -0.57
C GLN A 71 -15.31 -24.83 0.24
N LYS A 72 -14.96 -23.71 -0.42
CA LYS A 72 -14.39 -22.50 0.21
C LYS A 72 -13.18 -22.84 1.08
N GLN A 73 -12.27 -23.62 0.54
CA GLN A 73 -11.06 -24.03 1.22
C GLN A 73 -9.82 -23.55 0.50
N ILE A 74 -8.81 -23.19 1.27
CA ILE A 74 -7.46 -22.95 0.76
C ILE A 74 -6.49 -23.92 1.43
N LEU A 75 -5.45 -24.26 0.66
CA LEU A 75 -4.26 -24.93 1.12
C LEU A 75 -3.12 -23.91 1.13
N LEU A 76 -2.48 -23.73 2.27
CA LEU A 76 -1.33 -22.84 2.47
C LEU A 76 -0.07 -23.68 2.71
N GLU A 77 1.08 -23.12 2.31
CA GLU A 77 2.38 -23.67 2.68
C GLU A 77 2.56 -23.57 4.21
N PRO A 78 2.95 -24.69 4.89
CA PRO A 78 3.13 -24.67 6.34
C PRO A 78 4.39 -23.89 6.74
N SER A 79 4.46 -23.48 7.99
CA SER A 79 5.68 -22.91 8.56
C SER A 79 6.69 -24.02 8.87
N ASP A 80 7.98 -23.72 8.75
CA ASP A 80 9.04 -24.57 9.26
C ASP A 80 9.08 -24.58 10.81
N GLU A 81 8.41 -23.63 11.45
CA GLU A 81 8.30 -23.52 12.89
C GLU A 81 7.08 -24.30 13.42
N ASN A 82 7.29 -25.48 14.02
CA ASN A 82 6.22 -26.30 14.57
C ASN A 82 5.33 -25.54 15.55
N LYS A 83 5.91 -24.70 16.39
CA LYS A 83 5.15 -23.88 17.35
C LYS A 83 4.15 -22.94 16.67
N PHE A 84 4.51 -22.35 15.52
CA PHE A 84 3.58 -21.51 14.76
C PHE A 84 2.42 -22.33 14.21
N ASN A 85 2.71 -23.55 13.69
CA ASN A 85 1.70 -24.46 13.15
C ASN A 85 0.72 -24.94 14.25
N GLU A 86 1.21 -25.18 15.45
CA GLU A 86 0.36 -25.52 16.61
C GLU A 86 -0.57 -24.34 16.97
N LEU A 87 -0.05 -23.12 17.03
CA LEU A 87 -0.82 -21.92 17.35
C LEU A 87 -1.94 -21.64 16.34
N ILE A 88 -1.69 -21.80 15.03
CA ILE A 88 -2.74 -21.57 14.02
C ILE A 88 -3.88 -22.60 14.11
N VAL A 89 -3.59 -23.82 14.49
CA VAL A 89 -4.62 -24.87 14.70
C VAL A 89 -5.45 -24.56 15.94
N GLU A 90 -4.82 -24.05 17.01
CA GLU A 90 -5.50 -23.77 18.27
C GLU A 90 -6.33 -22.47 18.23
N HIS A 91 -5.80 -21.42 17.62
CA HIS A 91 -6.40 -20.07 17.68
C HIS A 91 -6.96 -19.57 16.35
N GLY A 92 -6.79 -20.32 15.25
CA GLY A 92 -7.05 -19.82 13.91
C GLY A 92 -5.96 -18.87 13.44
N LEU A 93 -6.20 -18.21 12.31
CA LEU A 93 -5.23 -17.26 11.76
C LEU A 93 -5.92 -16.06 11.10
N ILE A 94 -5.18 -14.98 10.96
CA ILE A 94 -5.52 -13.87 10.07
C ILE A 94 -4.57 -13.89 8.88
N LEU A 95 -5.12 -14.07 7.69
CA LEU A 95 -4.39 -13.96 6.44
C LEU A 95 -4.39 -12.51 5.97
N LEU A 96 -3.21 -11.96 5.73
CA LEU A 96 -3.00 -10.59 5.28
C LEU A 96 -2.25 -10.58 3.94
N THR A 97 -2.72 -9.77 3.01
CA THR A 97 -1.97 -9.52 1.77
C THR A 97 -2.23 -8.10 1.27
N GLN A 98 -1.21 -7.49 0.65
CA GLN A 98 -1.30 -6.14 0.10
C GLN A 98 -1.54 -6.22 -1.40
N LEU A 99 -2.62 -5.61 -1.86
CA LEU A 99 -2.90 -5.36 -3.27
C LEU A 99 -2.80 -3.87 -3.58
N ASP A 100 -2.94 -3.51 -4.85
CA ASP A 100 -2.93 -2.11 -5.28
C ASP A 100 -4.11 -1.33 -4.68
N GLU A 101 -5.26 -1.97 -4.55
CA GLU A 101 -6.48 -1.39 -4.00
C GLU A 101 -6.43 -1.21 -2.48
N GLY A 102 -5.64 -2.02 -1.78
CA GLY A 102 -5.57 -1.97 -0.31
C GLY A 102 -5.04 -3.27 0.30
N MET A 103 -5.08 -3.32 1.62
CA MET A 103 -4.74 -4.54 2.36
C MET A 103 -5.98 -5.43 2.48
N ILE A 104 -5.80 -6.69 2.19
CA ILE A 104 -6.82 -7.72 2.40
C ILE A 104 -6.58 -8.40 3.72
N GLN A 105 -7.64 -8.56 4.49
CA GLN A 105 -7.65 -9.25 5.76
C GLN A 105 -8.74 -10.33 5.76
N ILE A 106 -8.35 -11.59 5.96
CA ILE A 106 -9.26 -12.74 6.06
C ILE A 106 -9.04 -13.40 7.41
N ALA A 107 -10.05 -13.38 8.27
CA ALA A 107 -10.01 -14.12 9.53
C ALA A 107 -10.46 -15.57 9.28
N VAL A 108 -9.62 -16.53 9.62
CA VAL A 108 -9.86 -17.97 9.44
C VAL A 108 -9.88 -18.63 10.81
N GLU A 109 -11.04 -19.18 11.19
CA GLU A 109 -11.25 -19.80 12.49
C GLU A 109 -11.00 -21.31 12.48
N GLN A 110 -11.19 -21.95 11.32
CA GLN A 110 -11.03 -23.39 11.17
C GLN A 110 -9.78 -23.69 10.35
N VAL A 111 -8.78 -24.23 11.03
CA VAL A 111 -7.47 -24.54 10.47
C VAL A 111 -7.09 -25.97 10.85
N GLU A 112 -6.64 -26.76 9.88
CA GLU A 112 -6.14 -28.11 10.08
C GLU A 112 -4.74 -28.24 9.46
N LEU A 113 -3.81 -28.80 10.20
CA LEU A 113 -2.49 -29.16 9.68
C LEU A 113 -2.55 -30.61 9.16
N ARG A 114 -2.19 -30.80 7.88
CA ARG A 114 -2.06 -32.11 7.24
C ARG A 114 -0.68 -32.23 6.59
N ASP A 115 -0.33 -33.43 6.14
CA ASP A 115 0.98 -33.67 5.52
C ASP A 115 1.26 -32.78 4.31
N GLU A 116 0.23 -32.46 3.53
CA GLU A 116 0.32 -31.60 2.34
C GLU A 116 0.34 -30.08 2.65
N GLY A 117 0.03 -29.68 3.88
CA GLY A 117 0.06 -28.26 4.29
C GLY A 117 -1.03 -27.85 5.26
N VAL A 118 -1.28 -26.55 5.35
CA VAL A 118 -2.28 -25.95 6.23
C VAL A 118 -3.59 -25.77 5.49
N HIS A 119 -4.60 -26.56 5.87
CA HIS A 119 -5.96 -26.47 5.34
C HIS A 119 -6.77 -25.44 6.12
N CYS A 120 -7.35 -24.48 5.40
CA CYS A 120 -8.13 -23.41 6.00
C CYS A 120 -9.55 -23.41 5.42
N GLN A 121 -10.56 -23.43 6.28
CA GLN A 121 -11.94 -23.15 5.90
C GLN A 121 -12.15 -21.63 5.86
N LEU A 122 -12.49 -21.12 4.69
CA LEU A 122 -12.65 -19.68 4.49
C LEU A 122 -14.02 -19.19 4.94
N PRO A 123 -14.09 -17.95 5.49
CA PRO A 123 -15.34 -17.27 5.74
C PRO A 123 -16.02 -16.85 4.43
N ASP A 124 -17.29 -16.42 4.50
CA ASP A 124 -18.05 -15.93 3.34
C ASP A 124 -17.59 -14.57 2.82
N SER A 125 -16.67 -13.94 3.51
CA SER A 125 -16.22 -12.59 3.17
C SER A 125 -14.82 -12.29 3.69
N TYR A 126 -14.16 -11.32 3.05
CA TYR A 126 -12.96 -10.70 3.59
C TYR A 126 -13.15 -9.20 3.79
N LEU A 127 -12.23 -8.59 4.53
CA LEU A 127 -12.14 -7.14 4.64
C LEU A 127 -11.09 -6.61 3.67
N LEU A 128 -11.51 -5.68 2.81
CA LEU A 128 -10.61 -4.82 2.07
C LEU A 128 -10.39 -3.55 2.88
N VAL A 129 -9.19 -3.40 3.41
CA VAL A 129 -8.79 -2.24 4.22
C VAL A 129 -8.10 -1.24 3.32
N GLN A 130 -8.83 -0.20 2.96
CA GLN A 130 -8.31 0.90 2.17
C GLN A 130 -7.59 1.88 3.08
N HIS A 131 -6.27 1.83 3.12
CA HIS A 131 -5.47 2.80 3.89
C HIS A 131 -5.40 4.17 3.20
N ARG A 132 -5.72 4.24 1.92
CA ARG A 132 -5.62 5.46 1.12
C ARG A 132 -7.01 6.01 0.87
N GLN A 133 -7.21 7.28 1.23
CA GLN A 133 -8.46 7.99 0.99
C GLN A 133 -8.66 8.35 -0.49
N SER A 134 -7.64 8.19 -1.31
CA SER A 134 -7.64 8.64 -2.69
C SER A 134 -6.76 7.73 -3.56
N HIS A 135 -7.18 7.57 -4.80
CA HIS A 135 -6.41 6.91 -5.85
C HIS A 135 -5.09 7.64 -6.08
N ARG A 136 -4.02 6.90 -6.33
CA ARG A 136 -2.69 7.43 -6.64
C ARG A 136 -2.24 6.96 -8.01
N THR A 137 -1.87 7.92 -8.80
CA THR A 137 -1.33 7.71 -10.14
C THR A 137 0.19 7.82 -10.10
N LYS A 138 0.90 6.88 -10.70
CA LYS A 138 2.37 6.92 -10.85
C LYS A 138 2.76 8.02 -11.82
N THR A 139 3.86 8.73 -11.54
CA THR A 139 4.28 9.89 -12.34
C THR A 139 5.44 9.54 -13.23
N HIS A 140 5.83 8.57 -13.68
CA HIS A 140 6.95 8.24 -14.61
C HIS A 140 8.10 9.27 -14.66
N GLY A 141 8.22 10.16 -13.65
CA GLY A 141 9.28 11.16 -13.53
C GLY A 141 9.06 12.46 -14.30
N ASP A 142 7.91 12.65 -14.92
CA ASP A 142 7.55 13.87 -15.69
C ASP A 142 7.05 15.00 -14.77
N LEU A 143 6.54 14.66 -13.60
CA LEU A 143 6.07 15.61 -12.60
C LEU A 143 7.25 16.12 -11.76
N LYS A 144 7.37 17.43 -11.61
CA LYS A 144 8.42 18.05 -10.81
C LYS A 144 7.83 18.76 -9.62
N PHE A 145 8.44 18.55 -8.47
CA PHE A 145 8.15 19.28 -7.25
C PHE A 145 9.44 19.89 -6.71
N ASP A 146 9.40 21.15 -6.30
CA ASP A 146 10.50 21.83 -5.63
C ASP A 146 10.00 22.58 -4.39
N SER A 147 10.85 22.67 -3.36
CA SER A 147 10.55 23.34 -2.11
C SER A 147 11.83 23.85 -1.49
N LEU A 148 11.87 25.17 -1.23
CA LEU A 148 13.01 25.81 -0.58
C LEU A 148 13.30 25.15 0.78
N SER A 149 12.25 24.88 1.57
CA SER A 149 12.39 24.25 2.88
C SER A 149 13.06 22.86 2.80
N LEU A 150 12.73 22.06 1.77
CA LEU A 150 13.42 20.77 1.56
C LEU A 150 14.89 20.96 1.14
N ARG A 151 15.17 21.97 0.32
CA ARG A 151 16.55 22.32 -0.06
C ARG A 151 17.40 22.70 1.15
N GLU A 152 16.85 23.53 2.06
CA GLU A 152 17.49 23.92 3.31
C GLU A 152 17.75 22.73 4.25
N MET A 153 16.92 21.66 4.18
CA MET A 153 17.11 20.40 4.90
C MET A 153 18.14 19.47 4.26
N GLY A 154 18.88 19.90 3.22
CA GLY A 154 19.92 19.14 2.56
C GLY A 154 19.45 18.27 1.40
N VAL A 155 18.16 18.36 1.00
CA VAL A 155 17.64 17.65 -0.17
C VAL A 155 18.25 18.24 -1.45
N ARG A 156 18.84 17.38 -2.28
CA ARG A 156 19.42 17.76 -3.57
C ARG A 156 18.51 17.45 -4.74
N GLU A 157 17.83 16.32 -4.65
CA GLU A 157 16.95 15.85 -5.70
C GLU A 157 15.61 15.43 -5.10
N ILE A 158 14.54 15.79 -5.78
CA ILE A 158 13.17 15.45 -5.43
C ILE A 158 12.54 14.80 -6.65
N ILE A 159 12.14 13.55 -6.50
CA ILE A 159 11.38 12.81 -7.53
C ILE A 159 9.97 12.63 -6.99
N VAL A 160 8.96 13.00 -7.75
CA VAL A 160 7.57 12.69 -7.45
C VAL A 160 7.32 11.27 -7.95
N GLU A 161 7.03 10.33 -7.06
CA GLU A 161 6.76 8.93 -7.41
C GLU A 161 5.29 8.71 -7.75
N ASP A 162 4.41 9.33 -6.97
CA ASP A 162 2.97 9.25 -7.15
C ASP A 162 2.27 10.57 -6.81
N LEU A 163 1.09 10.75 -7.39
CA LEU A 163 0.20 11.89 -7.18
C LEU A 163 -1.22 11.38 -6.93
N SER A 164 -1.91 12.05 -6.03
CA SER A 164 -3.36 11.93 -5.82
C SER A 164 -3.99 13.33 -5.69
N ASP A 165 -5.30 13.40 -5.59
CA ASP A 165 -6.02 14.64 -5.30
C ASP A 165 -5.78 15.17 -3.87
N LEU A 166 -5.18 14.35 -2.99
CA LEU A 166 -4.88 14.70 -1.60
C LEU A 166 -3.40 14.96 -1.32
N GLY A 167 -2.46 14.52 -2.19
CA GLY A 167 -1.04 14.67 -1.90
C GLY A 167 -0.10 13.98 -2.89
N LEU A 168 1.17 13.94 -2.51
CA LEU A 168 2.28 13.42 -3.30
C LEU A 168 3.05 12.35 -2.52
N GLY A 169 3.58 11.37 -3.24
CA GLY A 169 4.69 10.54 -2.81
C GLY A 169 6.01 11.11 -3.35
N LEU A 170 6.93 11.46 -2.48
CA LEU A 170 8.21 12.07 -2.83
C LEU A 170 9.35 11.13 -2.49
N LYS A 171 10.26 10.96 -3.44
CA LYS A 171 11.56 10.32 -3.21
C LYS A 171 12.63 11.40 -3.16
N LEU A 172 13.29 11.49 -2.02
CA LEU A 172 14.26 12.54 -1.71
C LEU A 172 15.65 11.95 -1.63
N THR A 173 16.63 12.59 -2.29
CA THR A 173 18.05 12.24 -2.17
C THR A 173 18.86 13.48 -1.79
N GLY A 174 19.96 13.29 -1.07
CA GLY A 174 20.80 14.40 -0.61
C GLY A 174 21.93 13.94 0.31
N LYS A 175 22.71 14.91 0.79
CA LYS A 175 23.72 14.66 1.81
C LYS A 175 23.14 14.95 3.19
N SER A 176 23.36 14.02 4.15
CA SER A 176 22.92 14.20 5.55
C SER A 176 21.44 14.55 5.69
N LEU A 177 20.59 13.80 4.96
CA LEU A 177 19.16 14.02 4.99
C LEU A 177 18.58 13.88 6.39
N TYR A 178 17.92 14.93 6.86
CA TYR A 178 17.10 14.89 8.05
C TYR A 178 15.64 14.58 7.69
N MET A 179 15.05 13.59 8.35
CA MET A 179 13.63 13.29 8.18
C MET A 179 12.79 14.32 8.93
N PRO A 180 12.02 15.16 8.23
CA PRO A 180 11.14 16.11 8.91
C PRO A 180 10.09 15.36 9.75
N PRO A 181 9.77 15.84 10.96
CA PRO A 181 8.73 15.23 11.77
C PRO A 181 7.40 15.18 11.04
N LYS A 182 6.60 14.12 11.32
CA LYS A 182 5.22 14.05 10.86
C LYS A 182 4.46 15.30 11.31
N GLY A 183 3.71 15.91 10.42
CA GLY A 183 2.97 17.14 10.67
C GLY A 183 3.69 18.42 10.28
N THR A 184 5.00 18.38 9.95
CA THR A 184 5.73 19.55 9.45
C THR A 184 5.06 20.08 8.18
N GLN A 185 4.80 21.40 8.13
CA GLN A 185 4.29 22.07 6.94
C GLN A 185 5.43 22.69 6.14
N LEU A 186 5.37 22.52 4.83
CA LEU A 186 6.25 23.12 3.86
C LEU A 186 5.41 24.08 3.02
N TYR A 187 5.81 25.34 2.98
CA TYR A 187 5.08 26.39 2.30
C TYR A 187 5.67 26.67 0.93
N ASP A 188 4.86 27.25 0.03
CA ASP A 188 5.25 27.73 -1.28
C ASP A 188 5.96 26.68 -2.16
N GLY A 189 5.61 25.41 -2.01
CA GLY A 189 6.10 24.35 -2.88
C GLY A 189 5.66 24.58 -4.33
N GLN A 190 6.59 24.42 -5.27
CA GLN A 190 6.32 24.58 -6.71
C GLN A 190 6.10 23.23 -7.34
N LEU A 191 4.88 22.94 -7.80
CA LEU A 191 4.55 21.73 -8.51
C LEU A 191 4.35 22.07 -9.99
N THR A 192 5.18 21.47 -10.86
CA THR A 192 5.07 21.58 -12.31
C THR A 192 4.31 20.40 -12.86
N LEU A 193 3.13 20.67 -13.39
CA LEU A 193 2.26 19.71 -14.06
C LEU A 193 2.51 19.80 -15.58
N PRO A 194 3.02 18.76 -16.25
CA PRO A 194 3.16 18.75 -17.70
C PRO A 194 1.85 19.14 -18.39
N LEU A 195 1.93 20.07 -19.36
CA LEU A 195 0.81 20.63 -20.14
C LEU A 195 -0.15 21.56 -19.35
N PHE A 196 -0.13 21.53 -18.01
CA PHE A 196 -1.04 22.33 -17.18
C PHE A 196 -0.34 23.50 -16.48
N GLY A 197 1.00 23.56 -16.53
CA GLY A 197 1.78 24.66 -15.96
C GLY A 197 2.23 24.45 -14.52
N ASN A 198 2.65 25.54 -13.88
CA ASN A 198 3.16 25.55 -12.52
C ASN A 198 2.08 26.00 -11.55
N ILE A 199 2.00 25.31 -10.42
CA ILE A 199 1.12 25.68 -9.32
C ILE A 199 1.93 25.78 -8.02
N THR A 200 1.59 26.76 -7.19
CA THR A 200 2.15 26.90 -5.85
C THR A 200 1.22 26.21 -4.87
N ILE A 201 1.78 25.35 -4.02
CA ILE A 201 1.04 24.53 -3.06
C ILE A 201 1.76 24.45 -1.73
N ASP A 202 0.99 24.47 -0.66
CA ASP A 202 1.48 24.10 0.66
C ASP A 202 1.25 22.62 0.90
N VAL A 203 2.23 21.96 1.51
CA VAL A 203 2.13 20.54 1.82
C VAL A 203 2.48 20.26 3.27
N LYS A 204 1.93 19.19 3.81
CA LYS A 204 2.19 18.70 5.17
C LYS A 204 2.76 17.30 5.12
N ILE A 205 3.88 17.06 5.79
CA ILE A 205 4.52 15.76 5.92
C ILE A 205 3.60 14.80 6.70
N MET A 206 3.27 13.67 6.08
CA MET A 206 2.44 12.63 6.70
C MET A 206 3.26 11.50 7.32
N GLY A 207 4.49 11.34 6.87
CA GLY A 207 5.44 10.34 7.31
C GLY A 207 6.40 9.96 6.19
N GLY A 208 7.36 9.12 6.50
CA GLY A 208 8.33 8.66 5.51
C GLY A 208 9.23 7.56 6.07
N LYS A 209 10.03 6.99 5.20
CA LYS A 209 11.02 5.98 5.54
C LYS A 209 12.32 6.21 4.79
N ARG A 210 13.43 5.82 5.40
CA ARG A 210 14.72 5.78 4.72
C ARG A 210 14.78 4.56 3.79
N TYR A 211 15.51 4.68 2.71
CA TYR A 211 15.84 3.57 1.83
C TYR A 211 17.29 3.68 1.38
N GLN A 212 17.85 2.56 0.98
CA GLN A 212 19.14 2.51 0.30
C GLN A 212 18.89 2.11 -1.15
N GLY A 213 19.34 2.95 -2.07
CA GLY A 213 19.25 2.67 -3.50
C GLY A 213 20.17 1.52 -3.92
N SER A 214 19.89 0.91 -5.04
CA SER A 214 20.77 -0.13 -5.63
C SER A 214 22.17 0.36 -5.95
N ASP A 215 22.34 1.67 -6.09
CA ASP A 215 23.62 2.39 -6.29
C ASP A 215 24.33 2.75 -4.97
N GLY A 216 23.81 2.27 -3.83
CA GLY A 216 24.33 2.54 -2.49
C GLY A 216 23.99 3.92 -1.92
N ARG A 217 23.28 4.76 -2.65
CA ARG A 217 22.85 6.08 -2.16
C ARG A 217 21.72 5.95 -1.15
N GLU A 218 21.86 6.66 -0.06
CA GLU A 218 20.77 6.79 0.91
C GLU A 218 19.75 7.85 0.45
N GLY A 219 18.48 7.58 0.69
CA GLY A 219 17.40 8.48 0.41
C GLY A 219 16.24 8.31 1.37
N MET A 220 15.19 9.08 1.13
CA MET A 220 13.93 8.98 1.89
C MET A 220 12.75 8.94 0.93
N VAL A 221 11.76 8.10 1.24
CA VAL A 221 10.43 8.18 0.65
C VAL A 221 9.53 8.88 1.66
N VAL A 222 8.88 9.96 1.24
CA VAL A 222 8.06 10.81 2.11
C VAL A 222 6.69 11.00 1.48
N GLY A 223 5.64 10.70 2.23
CA GLY A 223 4.27 11.04 1.86
C GLY A 223 3.92 12.44 2.36
N VAL A 224 3.38 13.28 1.48
CA VAL A 224 2.89 14.62 1.84
C VAL A 224 1.43 14.77 1.44
N THR A 225 0.66 15.54 2.21
CA THR A 225 -0.71 15.93 1.88
C THR A 225 -0.79 17.41 1.56
N PHE A 226 -1.64 17.77 0.61
CA PHE A 226 -1.89 19.18 0.28
C PHE A 226 -2.60 19.89 1.41
N VAL A 227 -2.25 21.17 1.61
CA VAL A 227 -2.88 22.05 2.58
C VAL A 227 -3.62 23.15 1.82
N ARG A 228 -4.94 23.25 2.01
CA ARG A 228 -5.78 24.36 1.48
C ARG A 228 -5.68 24.57 -0.04
N LEU A 229 -5.89 23.52 -0.84
CA LEU A 229 -5.98 23.70 -2.29
C LEU A 229 -7.19 24.57 -2.68
N SER A 230 -6.97 25.52 -3.57
CA SER A 230 -8.07 26.23 -4.24
C SER A 230 -8.88 25.26 -5.11
N SER A 231 -10.15 25.59 -5.40
CA SER A 231 -10.98 24.79 -6.30
C SER A 231 -10.35 24.68 -7.70
N GLY A 232 -9.75 25.75 -8.20
CA GLY A 232 -9.05 25.76 -9.50
C GLY A 232 -7.83 24.85 -9.50
N THR A 233 -6.99 24.92 -8.46
CA THR A 233 -5.83 24.02 -8.32
C THR A 233 -6.25 22.54 -8.23
N ARG A 234 -7.30 22.25 -7.47
CA ARG A 234 -7.85 20.90 -7.38
C ARG A 234 -8.34 20.38 -8.73
N ALA A 235 -9.06 21.21 -9.50
CA ALA A 235 -9.53 20.85 -10.83
C ALA A 235 -8.36 20.54 -11.80
N LEU A 236 -7.27 21.32 -11.74
CA LEU A 236 -6.07 21.06 -12.54
C LEU A 236 -5.41 19.72 -12.16
N LEU A 237 -5.28 19.43 -10.88
CA LEU A 237 -4.74 18.16 -10.39
C LEU A 237 -5.59 16.98 -10.84
N GLN A 238 -6.92 17.08 -10.73
CA GLN A 238 -7.85 16.03 -11.17
C GLN A 238 -7.76 15.77 -12.67
N ARG A 239 -7.66 16.84 -13.49
CA ARG A 239 -7.47 16.69 -14.94
C ARG A 239 -6.16 16.01 -15.29
N TYR A 240 -5.07 16.37 -14.61
CA TYR A 240 -3.77 15.71 -14.80
C TYR A 240 -3.85 14.22 -14.43
N ILE A 241 -4.41 13.89 -13.25
CA ILE A 241 -4.57 12.49 -12.78
C ILE A 241 -5.40 11.70 -13.80
N PHE A 242 -6.55 12.23 -14.20
CA PHE A 242 -7.44 11.57 -15.16
C PHE A 242 -6.75 11.29 -16.50
N ARG A 243 -6.06 12.32 -17.05
CA ARG A 243 -5.28 12.15 -18.26
C ARG A 243 -4.24 11.05 -18.11
N ARG A 244 -3.51 11.06 -17.01
CA ARG A 244 -2.46 10.09 -16.73
C ARG A 244 -2.99 8.65 -16.64
N ASP A 245 -4.12 8.48 -15.96
CA ASP A 245 -4.78 7.18 -15.86
C ASP A 245 -5.24 6.65 -17.24
N LEU A 246 -5.64 7.53 -18.17
CA LEU A 246 -5.97 7.15 -19.53
C LEU A 246 -4.71 6.78 -20.34
N GLU A 247 -3.62 7.53 -20.18
CA GLU A 247 -2.32 7.21 -20.78
C GLU A 247 -1.84 5.82 -20.35
N ASP A 248 -1.86 5.53 -19.06
CA ASP A 248 -1.43 4.26 -18.48
C ASP A 248 -2.31 3.07 -18.95
N ARG A 249 -3.57 3.33 -19.31
CA ARG A 249 -4.49 2.32 -19.88
C ARG A 249 -4.42 2.21 -21.39
N GLY A 250 -3.59 3.01 -22.09
CA GLY A 250 -3.51 3.04 -23.54
C GLY A 250 -4.78 3.59 -24.22
N ARG A 251 -5.55 4.44 -23.54
CA ARG A 251 -6.86 4.98 -23.99
C ARG A 251 -6.84 6.49 -24.24
N LEU A 252 -5.71 7.02 -24.66
CA LEU A 252 -5.56 8.46 -24.97
C LEU A 252 -6.54 8.97 -26.04
N ASP A 253 -6.89 8.12 -27.00
CA ASP A 253 -7.83 8.47 -28.09
C ASP A 253 -9.22 8.87 -27.57
N GLU A 254 -9.57 8.48 -26.33
CA GLU A 254 -10.83 8.87 -25.70
C GLU A 254 -10.82 10.34 -25.24
N LEU A 255 -9.65 10.92 -24.95
CA LEU A 255 -9.52 12.33 -24.55
C LEU A 255 -9.74 13.30 -25.72
N GLU A 256 -9.24 12.96 -26.90
CA GLU A 256 -9.39 13.81 -28.09
C GLU A 256 -10.86 13.96 -28.55
N ASN A 257 -11.71 12.98 -28.15
CA ASN A 257 -13.13 13.00 -28.46
C ASN A 257 -13.98 13.77 -27.41
N LEU A 258 -13.40 14.18 -26.27
CA LEU A 258 -14.13 14.93 -25.22
C LEU A 258 -13.95 16.45 -25.33
N ASP A 259 -12.99 16.93 -26.13
CA ASP A 259 -12.72 18.36 -26.34
C ASP A 259 -13.43 18.91 -27.61
N HIS A 260 -14.30 18.11 -28.25
CA HIS A 260 -15.19 18.47 -29.37
C HIS A 260 -16.65 18.37 -28.92
#